data_6ad7001620028c76234ba3d3d87f241e
#
_entry.id   6ad7001620028c76234ba3d3d87f241e
#
_cell.length_a   1.000
_cell.length_b   1.000
_cell.length_c   1.000
_cell.angle_alpha   90.00
_cell.angle_beta   90.00
_cell.angle_gamma   90.00
#
_symmetry.space_group_name_H-M   'P 1'
#
loop_
_entity.id
_entity.type
_entity.pdbx_description
1 polymer ?
#
loop_
_entity_poly.entity_id
_entity_poly.type
_entity_poly.pdbx_seq_one_letter_code
_entity_poly.pdbx_strand_id
1 'polypeptide(L)'
;MNKWLNQFFKEIEKEKYDNTVMPKMWDILNEISEKTGFDEHRILMLSLYGSQNYRMNNENSDIDTECFIFPSHDDIIYARSLFSKCIETQYGTCHVKDIRAAFNELRKSSPNILEILASPYMIINREYYFLMKQMCCDYINYIATLNLYKLMRGLDGLYNKYRSEMNASNKAYANMLRIENMMTSVLLKEDYTKELIPHNYISLKAIKYSDKIDTELREKTENGYSAVLRANVNKFYDRLETDSDEKVLGTINFWQSELMDKYIRLEL
;
A
#
# COMPACT_ATOMS: atom_id res chain seq x y z
N MET A 1 -28.53 2.69 2.65
CA MET A 1 -27.37 1.80 2.86
C MET A 1 -27.64 0.54 2.05
N ASN A 2 -26.83 0.29 1.03
CA ASN A 2 -27.04 -0.83 0.11
C ASN A 2 -26.96 -2.17 0.85
N LYS A 3 -27.92 -3.07 0.60
CA LYS A 3 -28.01 -4.38 1.29
C LYS A 3 -26.78 -5.27 1.14
N TRP A 4 -26.05 -5.11 0.04
CA TRP A 4 -24.86 -5.92 -0.24
C TRP A 4 -23.62 -5.53 0.57
N LEU A 5 -23.55 -4.31 1.15
CA LEU A 5 -22.43 -3.93 2.03
C LEU A 5 -22.30 -4.81 3.28
N ASN A 6 -23.36 -5.52 3.69
CA ASN A 6 -23.27 -6.51 4.76
C ASN A 6 -22.44 -7.73 4.40
N GLN A 7 -22.06 -7.90 3.14
CA GLN A 7 -21.18 -8.97 2.67
C GLN A 7 -19.69 -8.66 2.88
N PHE A 8 -19.35 -7.42 3.26
CA PHE A 8 -17.98 -7.04 3.53
C PHE A 8 -17.67 -7.07 5.03
N PHE A 9 -16.51 -7.60 5.39
CA PHE A 9 -15.98 -7.49 6.74
C PHE A 9 -15.19 -6.21 6.91
N LYS A 10 -15.47 -5.56 8.03
CA LYS A 10 -14.69 -4.48 8.56
C LYS A 10 -13.57 -5.10 9.39
N GLU A 11 -12.34 -5.15 8.91
CA GLU A 11 -11.22 -5.44 9.77
C GLU A 11 -10.75 -4.15 10.40
N ILE A 12 -10.86 -4.10 11.73
CA ILE A 12 -10.33 -3.04 12.54
C ILE A 12 -9.48 -3.74 13.58
N GLU A 13 -8.18 -3.53 13.54
CA GLU A 13 -7.44 -3.61 14.77
C GLU A 13 -8.02 -2.55 15.72
N LYS A 14 -8.33 -2.99 16.94
CA LYS A 14 -9.08 -2.24 17.97
C LYS A 14 -8.39 -0.98 18.50
N GLU A 15 -7.38 -0.47 17.85
CA GLU A 15 -6.84 0.82 18.22
C GLU A 15 -7.81 1.91 17.78
N LYS A 16 -8.14 2.78 18.71
CA LYS A 16 -9.06 3.93 18.69
C LYS A 16 -8.85 4.95 17.56
N TYR A 17 -8.13 4.59 16.50
CA TYR A 17 -7.89 5.40 15.35
C TYR A 17 -8.97 5.14 14.33
N ASP A 18 -10.08 5.78 14.57
CA ASP A 18 -10.98 6.26 13.56
C ASP A 18 -12.33 5.60 13.39
N ASN A 19 -13.22 6.03 14.25
CA ASN A 19 -14.64 6.07 13.91
C ASN A 19 -14.96 7.04 12.74
N THR A 20 -13.95 7.76 12.20
CA THR A 20 -14.15 8.77 11.14
C THR A 20 -13.75 8.29 9.76
N VAL A 21 -12.63 7.55 9.61
CA VAL A 21 -12.14 7.08 8.30
C VAL A 21 -12.97 5.90 7.77
N MET A 22 -13.25 4.91 8.62
CA MET A 22 -13.97 3.72 8.16
C MET A 22 -15.39 4.00 7.61
N PRO A 23 -16.22 4.86 8.23
CA PRO A 23 -17.50 5.24 7.62
C PRO A 23 -17.32 5.86 6.23
N LYS A 24 -16.33 6.73 6.06
CA LYS A 24 -16.03 7.34 4.76
C LYS A 24 -15.52 6.33 3.73
N MET A 25 -14.75 5.32 4.14
CA MET A 25 -14.36 4.22 3.25
C MET A 25 -15.57 3.41 2.77
N TRP A 26 -16.59 3.23 3.61
CA TRP A 26 -17.84 2.61 3.19
C TRP A 26 -18.60 3.46 2.17
N ASP A 27 -18.62 4.78 2.34
CA ASP A 27 -19.21 5.69 1.37
C ASP A 27 -18.44 5.66 0.05
N ILE A 28 -17.08 5.64 0.10
CA ILE A 28 -16.23 5.49 -1.09
C ILE A 28 -16.55 4.18 -1.82
N LEU A 29 -16.70 3.06 -1.10
CA LEU A 29 -17.04 1.77 -1.71
C LEU A 29 -18.38 1.82 -2.45
N ASN A 30 -19.40 2.49 -1.86
CA ASN A 30 -20.67 2.74 -2.53
C ASN A 30 -20.51 3.56 -3.81
N GLU A 31 -19.76 4.68 -3.72
CA GLU A 31 -19.52 5.52 -4.90
C GLU A 31 -18.79 4.76 -6.02
N ILE A 32 -17.82 3.91 -5.67
CA ILE A 32 -17.13 3.08 -6.65
C ILE A 32 -18.10 2.14 -7.36
N SER A 33 -18.95 1.43 -6.59
CA SER A 33 -19.97 0.54 -7.17
C SER A 33 -20.92 1.30 -8.11
N GLU A 34 -21.41 2.47 -7.69
CA GLU A 34 -22.31 3.29 -8.49
C GLU A 34 -21.63 3.83 -9.78
N LYS A 35 -20.40 4.34 -9.66
CA LYS A 35 -19.67 4.95 -10.79
C LYS A 35 -19.12 3.94 -11.79
N THR A 36 -18.92 2.69 -11.38
CA THR A 36 -18.35 1.63 -12.22
C THR A 36 -19.38 0.61 -12.68
N GLY A 37 -20.49 0.49 -11.95
CA GLY A 37 -21.45 -0.59 -12.13
C GLY A 37 -20.97 -1.94 -11.62
N PHE A 38 -19.86 -1.99 -10.87
CA PHE A 38 -19.37 -3.24 -10.28
C PHE A 38 -20.21 -3.63 -9.08
N ASP A 39 -20.62 -4.87 -9.08
CA ASP A 39 -21.36 -5.49 -7.97
C ASP A 39 -20.41 -6.07 -6.90
N GLU A 40 -21.01 -6.60 -5.83
CA GLU A 40 -20.29 -7.20 -4.72
C GLU A 40 -19.41 -8.39 -5.12
N HIS A 41 -19.76 -9.13 -6.17
CA HIS A 41 -19.00 -10.29 -6.59
C HIS A 41 -17.66 -9.88 -7.22
N ARG A 42 -17.65 -8.74 -7.92
CA ARG A 42 -16.45 -8.24 -8.57
C ARG A 42 -15.51 -7.48 -7.64
N ILE A 43 -16.01 -6.88 -6.56
CA ILE A 43 -15.17 -6.13 -5.63
C ILE A 43 -14.55 -7.07 -4.59
N LEU A 44 -13.23 -7.21 -4.62
CA LEU A 44 -12.48 -8.02 -3.66
C LEU A 44 -12.25 -7.27 -2.35
N MET A 45 -11.69 -6.07 -2.44
CA MET A 45 -11.35 -5.27 -1.26
C MET A 45 -11.15 -3.79 -1.58
N LEU A 46 -11.32 -2.96 -0.56
CA LEU A 46 -10.92 -1.56 -0.54
C LEU A 46 -9.91 -1.35 0.59
N SER A 47 -8.75 -0.78 0.31
CA SER A 47 -7.70 -0.50 1.29
C SER A 47 -7.40 0.99 1.36
N LEU A 48 -7.11 1.48 2.57
CA LEU A 48 -6.63 2.84 2.78
C LEU A 48 -5.20 2.98 2.25
N TYR A 49 -4.91 4.14 1.68
CA TYR A 49 -3.62 4.46 1.11
C TYR A 49 -3.20 5.89 1.49
N GLY A 50 -1.92 6.21 1.36
CA GLY A 50 -1.43 7.57 1.52
C GLY A 50 -1.35 8.07 2.97
N SER A 51 -1.46 9.39 3.17
CA SER A 51 -1.15 10.05 4.44
C SER A 51 -2.03 9.64 5.62
N GLN A 52 -3.26 9.24 5.36
CA GLN A 52 -4.16 8.68 6.37
C GLN A 52 -3.61 7.36 6.90
N ASN A 53 -3.16 6.49 6.01
CA ASN A 53 -2.58 5.19 6.36
C ASN A 53 -1.33 5.31 7.25
N TYR A 54 -0.56 6.40 7.09
CA TYR A 54 0.68 6.64 7.85
C TYR A 54 0.49 7.49 9.11
N ARG A 55 -0.75 7.87 9.44
CA ARG A 55 -1.08 8.84 10.52
C ARG A 55 -0.41 10.22 10.35
N MET A 56 -0.04 10.55 9.13
CA MET A 56 0.57 11.84 8.76
C MET A 56 -0.44 12.80 8.14
N ASN A 57 -1.72 12.59 8.39
CA ASN A 57 -2.85 13.40 7.91
C ASN A 57 -3.20 14.54 8.89
N ASN A 58 -3.96 15.52 8.38
CA ASN A 58 -4.71 16.50 9.16
C ASN A 58 -6.20 16.44 8.78
N GLU A 59 -6.99 17.34 9.34
CA GLU A 59 -8.45 17.41 9.13
C GLU A 59 -8.84 17.64 7.65
N ASN A 60 -7.97 18.28 6.88
CA ASN A 60 -8.19 18.60 5.46
C ASN A 60 -7.51 17.58 4.51
N SER A 61 -6.95 16.51 5.05
CA SER A 61 -6.29 15.50 4.21
C SER A 61 -7.32 14.60 3.53
N ASP A 62 -7.12 14.38 2.23
CA ASP A 62 -7.89 13.46 1.43
C ASP A 62 -7.80 12.03 1.98
N ILE A 63 -8.81 11.23 1.68
CA ILE A 63 -8.83 9.79 1.95
C ILE A 63 -8.60 9.07 0.62
N ASP A 64 -7.33 8.81 0.35
CA ASP A 64 -6.93 8.04 -0.81
C ASP A 64 -7.08 6.55 -0.54
N THR A 65 -7.63 5.82 -1.50
CA THR A 65 -7.89 4.38 -1.38
C THR A 65 -7.49 3.63 -2.64
N GLU A 66 -7.26 2.34 -2.48
CA GLU A 66 -7.09 1.40 -3.59
C GLU A 66 -8.15 0.31 -3.49
N CYS A 67 -8.88 0.10 -4.58
CA CYS A 67 -9.91 -0.91 -4.70
C CYS A 67 -9.44 -2.00 -5.65
N PHE A 68 -9.37 -3.24 -5.18
CA PHE A 68 -9.07 -4.39 -6.03
C PHE A 68 -10.36 -5.08 -6.46
N ILE A 69 -10.44 -5.36 -7.74
CA ILE A 69 -11.57 -6.04 -8.37
C ILE A 69 -11.14 -7.31 -9.08
N PHE A 70 -12.04 -8.26 -9.19
CA PHE A 70 -11.87 -9.40 -10.09
C PHE A 70 -12.13 -9.00 -11.55
N PRO A 71 -11.42 -9.61 -12.51
CA PRO A 71 -11.75 -9.47 -13.92
C PRO A 71 -13.15 -10.00 -14.21
N SER A 72 -13.83 -9.50 -15.25
CA SER A 72 -15.02 -10.16 -15.74
C SER A 72 -14.68 -11.50 -16.40
N HIS A 73 -15.68 -12.37 -16.55
CA HIS A 73 -15.53 -13.61 -17.30
C HIS A 73 -14.96 -13.38 -18.73
N ASP A 74 -15.46 -12.35 -19.41
CA ASP A 74 -14.97 -11.92 -20.71
C ASP A 74 -13.50 -11.49 -20.69
N ASP A 75 -13.08 -10.77 -19.61
CA ASP A 75 -11.68 -10.33 -19.46
C ASP A 75 -10.73 -11.53 -19.29
N ILE A 76 -11.22 -12.62 -18.70
CA ILE A 76 -10.45 -13.86 -18.54
C ILE A 76 -10.38 -14.62 -19.88
N ILE A 77 -11.54 -14.87 -20.51
CA ILE A 77 -11.63 -15.69 -21.75
C ILE A 77 -10.88 -15.02 -22.90
N TYR A 78 -11.07 -13.71 -23.08
CA TYR A 78 -10.48 -12.98 -24.19
C TYR A 78 -9.12 -12.36 -23.86
N ALA A 79 -8.54 -12.69 -22.70
CA ALA A 79 -7.25 -12.16 -22.24
C ALA A 79 -7.16 -10.63 -22.37
N ARG A 80 -8.26 -9.92 -22.02
CA ARG A 80 -8.31 -8.45 -22.14
C ARG A 80 -7.30 -7.79 -21.21
N SER A 81 -6.94 -6.55 -21.53
CA SER A 81 -6.04 -5.74 -20.69
C SER A 81 -6.56 -5.59 -19.27
N LEU A 82 -5.63 -5.50 -18.32
CA LEU A 82 -5.96 -5.33 -16.90
C LEU A 82 -6.69 -4.00 -16.71
N PHE A 83 -7.81 -4.05 -15.99
CA PHE A 83 -8.55 -2.83 -15.63
C PHE A 83 -7.72 -1.99 -14.66
N SER A 84 -7.64 -0.70 -14.93
CA SER A 84 -7.06 0.29 -14.01
C SER A 84 -7.68 1.64 -14.29
N LYS A 85 -8.31 2.25 -13.27
CA LYS A 85 -8.96 3.55 -13.37
C LYS A 85 -8.84 4.31 -12.07
N CYS A 86 -8.55 5.61 -12.16
CA CYS A 86 -8.61 6.54 -11.05
C CYS A 86 -10.01 7.15 -11.01
N ILE A 87 -10.64 7.13 -9.84
CA ILE A 87 -12.01 7.62 -9.62
C ILE A 87 -11.96 8.65 -8.50
N GLU A 88 -12.37 9.88 -8.82
CA GLU A 88 -12.59 10.92 -7.81
C GLU A 88 -13.83 10.59 -6.99
N THR A 89 -13.70 10.66 -5.67
CA THR A 89 -14.77 10.45 -4.70
C THR A 89 -14.96 11.71 -3.85
N GLN A 90 -16.04 11.76 -3.08
CA GLN A 90 -16.31 12.91 -2.20
C GLN A 90 -15.23 13.13 -1.11
N TYR A 91 -14.37 12.14 -0.84
CA TYR A 91 -13.36 12.21 0.22
C TYR A 91 -11.91 12.18 -0.29
N GLY A 92 -11.70 11.93 -1.56
CA GLY A 92 -10.37 11.79 -2.18
C GLY A 92 -10.42 10.89 -3.40
N THR A 93 -9.27 10.32 -3.75
CA THR A 93 -9.11 9.52 -4.95
C THR A 93 -9.11 8.03 -4.64
N CYS A 94 -9.86 7.25 -5.41
CA CYS A 94 -9.78 5.79 -5.39
C CYS A 94 -9.17 5.25 -6.69
N HIS A 95 -8.09 4.48 -6.56
CA HIS A 95 -7.54 3.72 -7.67
C HIS A 95 -8.19 2.34 -7.73
N VAL A 96 -8.98 2.09 -8.77
CA VAL A 96 -9.65 0.79 -8.98
C VAL A 96 -8.80 -0.03 -9.94
N LYS A 97 -8.32 -1.19 -9.49
CA LYS A 97 -7.42 -2.06 -10.25
C LYS A 97 -7.87 -3.52 -10.26
N ASP A 98 -7.62 -4.19 -11.35
CA ASP A 98 -7.71 -5.65 -11.45
C ASP A 98 -6.71 -6.29 -10.48
N ILE A 99 -7.16 -7.30 -9.72
CA ILE A 99 -6.31 -8.01 -8.74
C ILE A 99 -5.08 -8.65 -9.41
N ARG A 100 -5.17 -9.03 -10.66
CA ARG A 100 -4.00 -9.56 -11.42
C ARG A 100 -2.88 -8.50 -11.53
N ALA A 101 -3.24 -7.20 -11.61
CA ALA A 101 -2.25 -6.12 -11.58
C ALA A 101 -1.55 -6.04 -10.22
N ALA A 102 -2.29 -6.21 -9.11
CA ALA A 102 -1.70 -6.24 -7.78
C ALA A 102 -0.67 -7.38 -7.64
N PHE A 103 -1.01 -8.59 -8.09
CA PHE A 103 -0.08 -9.72 -8.07
C PHE A 103 1.15 -9.49 -8.97
N ASN A 104 0.99 -8.80 -10.11
CA ASN A 104 2.12 -8.41 -10.94
C ASN A 104 3.04 -7.39 -10.24
N GLU A 105 2.48 -6.45 -9.48
CA GLU A 105 3.26 -5.51 -8.67
C GLU A 105 3.94 -6.22 -7.48
N LEU A 106 3.30 -7.20 -6.84
CA LEU A 106 3.92 -8.04 -5.81
C LEU A 106 5.14 -8.79 -6.34
N ARG A 107 5.06 -9.40 -7.53
CA ARG A 107 6.20 -10.09 -8.17
C ARG A 107 7.36 -9.15 -8.49
N LYS A 108 7.12 -7.86 -8.57
CA LYS A 108 8.14 -6.82 -8.74
C LYS A 108 8.68 -6.31 -7.41
N SER A 109 8.19 -6.81 -6.27
CA SER A 109 8.50 -6.32 -4.92
C SER A 109 8.26 -4.81 -4.78
N SER A 110 7.16 -4.31 -5.37
CA SER A 110 6.79 -2.89 -5.33
C SER A 110 6.47 -2.45 -3.90
N PRO A 111 7.13 -1.42 -3.35
CA PRO A 111 6.80 -0.91 -2.02
C PRO A 111 5.34 -0.48 -1.88
N ASN A 112 4.78 0.13 -2.94
CA ASN A 112 3.41 0.65 -2.90
C ASN A 112 2.36 -0.45 -2.68
N ILE A 113 2.46 -1.58 -3.40
CA ILE A 113 1.50 -2.67 -3.22
C ILE A 113 1.65 -3.32 -1.85
N LEU A 114 2.87 -3.43 -1.33
CA LEU A 114 3.10 -3.95 0.02
C LEU A 114 2.48 -3.05 1.08
N GLU A 115 2.60 -1.72 0.94
CA GLU A 115 1.94 -0.75 1.83
C GLU A 115 0.41 -0.88 1.80
N ILE A 116 -0.18 -1.05 0.62
CA ILE A 116 -1.63 -1.19 0.46
C ILE A 116 -2.14 -2.48 1.10
N LEU A 117 -1.46 -3.60 0.85
CA LEU A 117 -1.85 -4.91 1.38
C LEU A 117 -1.54 -5.09 2.88
N ALA A 118 -0.62 -4.31 3.43
CA ALA A 118 -0.32 -4.29 4.86
C ALA A 118 -1.09 -3.21 5.63
N SER A 119 -1.96 -2.44 4.97
CA SER A 119 -2.77 -1.42 5.64
C SER A 119 -3.66 -2.05 6.72
N PRO A 120 -3.74 -1.48 7.93
CA PRO A 120 -4.67 -1.94 8.96
C PRO A 120 -6.12 -1.54 8.66
N TYR A 121 -6.36 -0.71 7.64
CA TYR A 121 -7.66 -0.19 7.25
C TYR A 121 -8.11 -0.77 5.92
N MET A 122 -8.84 -1.87 5.99
CA MET A 122 -9.36 -2.57 4.81
C MET A 122 -10.84 -2.90 4.99
N ILE A 123 -11.57 -2.86 3.89
CA ILE A 123 -12.89 -3.46 3.75
C ILE A 123 -12.73 -4.62 2.78
N ILE A 124 -12.95 -5.83 3.24
CA ILE A 124 -12.72 -7.06 2.46
C ILE A 124 -14.05 -7.75 2.20
N ASN A 125 -14.25 -8.20 0.99
CA ASN A 125 -15.41 -9.01 0.64
C ASN A 125 -15.45 -10.28 1.49
N ARG A 126 -16.61 -10.55 2.08
CA ARG A 126 -16.84 -11.64 3.04
C ARG A 126 -16.41 -13.00 2.51
N GLU A 127 -16.69 -13.24 1.24
CA GLU A 127 -16.36 -14.52 0.59
C GLU A 127 -14.86 -14.80 0.59
N TYR A 128 -14.04 -13.76 0.51
CA TYR A 128 -12.58 -13.86 0.42
C TYR A 128 -11.85 -13.48 1.72
N TYR A 129 -12.60 -13.15 2.78
CA TYR A 129 -12.05 -12.58 4.00
C TYR A 129 -10.89 -13.40 4.57
N PHE A 130 -11.07 -14.70 4.76
CA PHE A 130 -10.02 -15.53 5.36
C PHE A 130 -8.76 -15.62 4.51
N LEU A 131 -8.91 -15.73 3.18
CA LEU A 131 -7.78 -15.75 2.25
C LEU A 131 -7.01 -14.43 2.28
N MET A 132 -7.73 -13.31 2.19
CA MET A 132 -7.13 -11.99 2.19
C MET A 132 -6.52 -11.66 3.55
N LYS A 133 -7.18 -11.97 4.64
CA LYS A 133 -6.64 -11.78 5.98
C LYS A 133 -5.33 -12.53 6.16
N GLN A 134 -5.28 -13.80 5.81
CA GLN A 134 -4.08 -14.60 5.91
C GLN A 134 -2.95 -14.00 5.06
N MET A 135 -3.22 -13.63 3.81
CA MET A 135 -2.22 -13.01 2.93
C MET A 135 -1.73 -11.66 3.48
N CYS A 136 -2.65 -10.77 3.89
CA CYS A 136 -2.33 -9.40 4.26
C CYS A 136 -1.80 -9.25 5.70
N CYS A 137 -2.21 -10.11 6.64
CA CYS A 137 -1.82 -10.01 8.04
C CYS A 137 -0.70 -11.01 8.39
N ASP A 138 -0.80 -12.26 7.94
CA ASP A 138 0.11 -13.31 8.40
C ASP A 138 1.33 -13.47 7.48
N TYR A 139 1.16 -13.25 6.17
CA TYR A 139 2.21 -13.53 5.18
C TYR A 139 2.82 -12.31 4.51
N ILE A 140 2.31 -11.11 4.75
CA ILE A 140 2.79 -9.92 4.01
C ILE A 140 4.29 -9.65 4.22
N ASN A 141 4.82 -9.86 5.43
CA ASN A 141 6.24 -9.72 5.70
C ASN A 141 7.08 -10.76 4.96
N TYR A 142 6.57 -12.00 4.89
CA TYR A 142 7.22 -13.04 4.11
C TYR A 142 7.19 -12.70 2.60
N ILE A 143 6.04 -12.22 2.10
CA ILE A 143 5.91 -11.76 0.71
C ILE A 143 6.88 -10.60 0.41
N ALA A 144 7.09 -9.69 1.36
CA ALA A 144 8.03 -8.59 1.19
C ALA A 144 9.49 -9.05 0.99
N THR A 145 9.84 -10.27 1.43
CA THR A 145 11.19 -10.83 1.22
C THR A 145 11.43 -11.42 -0.18
N LEU A 146 10.42 -11.41 -1.07
CA LEU A 146 10.51 -12.01 -2.42
C LEU A 146 11.77 -11.60 -3.16
N ASN A 147 12.06 -10.31 -3.13
CA ASN A 147 13.27 -9.77 -3.74
C ASN A 147 13.67 -8.47 -3.04
N LEU A 148 14.50 -8.58 -2.02
CA LEU A 148 14.97 -7.43 -1.22
C LEU A 148 15.76 -6.42 -2.06
N TYR A 149 16.46 -6.85 -3.10
CA TYR A 149 17.14 -5.96 -4.03
C TYR A 149 16.12 -5.05 -4.75
N LYS A 150 15.06 -5.62 -5.33
CA LYS A 150 14.02 -4.85 -6.02
C LYS A 150 13.24 -3.97 -5.06
N LEU A 151 12.91 -4.48 -3.86
CA LEU A 151 12.25 -3.70 -2.82
C LEU A 151 13.09 -2.46 -2.45
N MET A 152 14.37 -2.65 -2.15
CA MET A 152 15.27 -1.55 -1.82
C MET A 152 15.41 -0.56 -2.99
N ARG A 153 15.50 -1.05 -4.24
CA ARG A 153 15.51 -0.19 -5.44
C ARG A 153 14.25 0.66 -5.57
N GLY A 154 13.08 0.07 -5.27
CA GLY A 154 11.82 0.80 -5.25
C GLY A 154 11.78 1.90 -4.18
N LEU A 155 12.22 1.59 -2.96
CA LEU A 155 12.36 2.56 -1.87
C LEU A 155 13.35 3.67 -2.19
N ASP A 156 14.53 3.32 -2.75
CA ASP A 156 15.54 4.29 -3.19
C ASP A 156 15.01 5.23 -4.27
N GLY A 157 14.21 4.72 -5.20
CA GLY A 157 13.53 5.55 -6.19
C GLY A 157 12.55 6.55 -5.55
N LEU A 158 11.74 6.11 -4.58
CA LEU A 158 10.83 6.99 -3.83
C LEU A 158 11.61 8.01 -2.99
N TYR A 159 12.68 7.58 -2.32
CA TYR A 159 13.57 8.45 -1.58
C TYR A 159 14.12 9.58 -2.47
N ASN A 160 14.70 9.24 -3.62
CA ASN A 160 15.31 10.22 -4.53
C ASN A 160 14.26 11.19 -5.10
N LYS A 161 13.05 10.72 -5.38
CA LYS A 161 11.92 11.58 -5.77
C LYS A 161 11.64 12.63 -4.70
N TYR A 162 11.40 12.21 -3.46
CA TYR A 162 11.09 13.15 -2.38
C TYR A 162 12.28 14.03 -2.01
N ARG A 163 13.49 13.52 -2.09
CA ARG A 163 14.72 14.29 -1.88
C ARG A 163 14.86 15.45 -2.87
N SER A 164 14.54 15.23 -4.13
CA SER A 164 14.60 16.30 -5.15
C SER A 164 13.63 17.46 -4.88
N GLU A 165 12.54 17.19 -4.15
CA GLU A 165 11.49 18.16 -3.82
C GLU A 165 11.58 18.69 -2.38
N MET A 166 12.48 18.16 -1.54
CA MET A 166 12.48 18.41 -0.10
C MET A 166 12.69 19.90 0.26
N ASN A 167 13.47 20.64 -0.53
CA ASN A 167 13.73 22.07 -0.26
C ASN A 167 12.56 22.98 -0.66
N ALA A 168 11.64 22.49 -1.47
CA ALA A 168 10.45 23.22 -1.90
C ALA A 168 9.19 22.82 -1.08
N SER A 169 9.21 21.67 -0.40
CA SER A 169 8.01 21.11 0.23
C SER A 169 8.30 20.37 1.54
N ASN A 170 7.64 20.81 2.62
CA ASN A 170 7.65 20.11 3.90
C ASN A 170 7.02 18.72 3.78
N LYS A 171 6.01 18.54 2.92
CA LYS A 171 5.41 17.23 2.62
C LYS A 171 6.43 16.29 2.00
N ALA A 172 7.23 16.78 1.05
CA ALA A 172 8.27 15.96 0.42
C ALA A 172 9.35 15.58 1.43
N TYR A 173 9.81 16.51 2.26
CA TYR A 173 10.81 16.24 3.30
C TYR A 173 10.31 15.20 4.31
N ALA A 174 9.09 15.33 4.82
CA ALA A 174 8.53 14.36 5.75
C ALA A 174 8.39 12.95 5.12
N ASN A 175 8.00 12.87 3.84
CA ASN A 175 7.95 11.60 3.12
C ASN A 175 9.35 11.01 2.87
N MET A 176 10.35 11.83 2.56
CA MET A 176 11.74 11.38 2.44
C MET A 176 12.19 10.69 3.72
N LEU A 177 12.00 11.33 4.88
CA LEU A 177 12.36 10.76 6.19
C LEU A 177 11.58 9.46 6.50
N ARG A 178 10.31 9.38 6.10
CA ARG A 178 9.52 8.13 6.22
C ARG A 178 10.14 7.01 5.40
N ILE A 179 10.53 7.28 4.15
CA ILE A 179 11.18 6.27 3.31
C ILE A 179 12.54 5.87 3.87
N GLU A 180 13.30 6.79 4.47
CA GLU A 180 14.56 6.46 5.17
C GLU A 180 14.34 5.44 6.30
N ASN A 181 13.28 5.59 7.10
CA ASN A 181 12.93 4.62 8.12
C ASN A 181 12.65 3.24 7.51
N MET A 182 11.86 3.17 6.44
CA MET A 182 11.56 1.91 5.74
C MET A 182 12.83 1.26 5.18
N MET A 183 13.72 2.03 4.55
CA MET A 183 15.00 1.53 4.05
C MET A 183 15.88 0.99 5.20
N THR A 184 15.86 1.67 6.34
CA THR A 184 16.59 1.24 7.53
C THR A 184 16.07 -0.10 8.05
N SER A 185 14.74 -0.28 8.12
CA SER A 185 14.13 -1.55 8.54
C SER A 185 14.51 -2.70 7.60
N VAL A 186 14.51 -2.47 6.28
CA VAL A 186 14.99 -3.47 5.32
C VAL A 186 16.46 -3.83 5.55
N LEU A 187 17.34 -2.83 5.79
CA LEU A 187 18.76 -3.05 6.07
C LEU A 187 18.98 -3.85 7.35
N LEU A 188 18.16 -3.62 8.37
CA LEU A 188 18.23 -4.31 9.67
C LEU A 188 17.52 -5.68 9.65
N LYS A 189 16.88 -6.03 8.54
CA LYS A 189 16.02 -7.23 8.40
C LYS A 189 14.89 -7.28 9.43
N GLU A 190 14.38 -6.12 9.76
CA GLU A 190 13.22 -5.97 10.63
C GLU A 190 11.93 -6.16 9.84
N ASP A 191 10.82 -6.24 10.57
CA ASP A 191 9.50 -6.29 9.99
C ASP A 191 9.18 -4.98 9.25
N TYR A 192 9.29 -5.01 7.92
CA TYR A 192 9.02 -3.87 7.05
C TYR A 192 7.63 -3.26 7.29
N THR A 193 6.64 -4.09 7.60
CA THR A 193 5.27 -3.61 7.75
C THR A 193 5.05 -2.80 9.02
N LYS A 194 5.90 -2.94 10.04
CA LYS A 194 5.86 -2.11 11.24
C LYS A 194 6.16 -0.65 10.97
N GLU A 195 6.92 -0.36 9.91
CA GLU A 195 7.26 1.01 9.52
C GLU A 195 6.20 1.68 8.62
N LEU A 196 5.10 0.99 8.30
CA LEU A 196 3.96 1.61 7.60
C LEU A 196 3.39 2.78 8.40
N ILE A 197 3.28 2.61 9.72
CA ILE A 197 3.02 3.70 10.65
C ILE A 197 4.36 3.99 11.31
N PRO A 198 5.12 4.98 10.84
CA PRO A 198 6.45 5.24 11.36
C PRO A 198 6.36 5.58 12.84
N HIS A 199 7.26 5.00 13.64
CA HIS A 199 7.29 5.21 15.09
C HIS A 199 7.39 6.70 15.49
N ASN A 200 7.93 7.55 14.60
CA ASN A 200 8.08 8.99 14.77
C ASN A 200 7.01 9.79 13.99
N TYR A 201 5.85 9.19 13.68
CA TYR A 201 4.81 9.83 12.85
C TYR A 201 4.38 11.22 13.36
N ILE A 202 4.39 11.46 14.69
CA ILE A 202 4.05 12.77 15.28
C ILE A 202 5.05 13.82 14.80
N SER A 203 6.35 13.52 14.84
CA SER A 203 7.40 14.44 14.37
C SER A 203 7.31 14.66 12.87
N LEU A 204 7.09 13.59 12.09
CA LEU A 204 6.92 13.68 10.64
C LEU A 204 5.67 14.50 10.26
N LYS A 205 4.59 14.34 10.99
CA LYS A 205 3.37 15.14 10.83
C LYS A 205 3.62 16.62 11.14
N ALA A 206 4.32 16.92 12.24
CA ALA A 206 4.69 18.28 12.59
C ALA A 206 5.56 18.94 11.51
N ILE A 207 6.54 18.23 10.94
CA ILE A 207 7.35 18.69 9.82
C ILE A 207 6.48 18.96 8.59
N LYS A 208 5.60 18.02 8.23
CA LYS A 208 4.74 18.08 7.03
C LYS A 208 3.86 19.34 7.01
N TYR A 209 3.35 19.75 8.16
CA TYR A 209 2.42 20.87 8.31
C TYR A 209 3.05 22.13 8.92
N SER A 210 4.37 22.18 9.02
CA SER A 210 5.08 23.40 9.43
C SER A 210 4.94 24.49 8.36
N ASP A 211 4.70 25.71 8.82
CA ASP A 211 4.67 26.91 7.95
C ASP A 211 6.07 27.35 7.48
N LYS A 212 7.12 26.82 8.12
CA LYS A 212 8.51 27.19 7.83
C LYS A 212 9.27 26.03 7.22
N ILE A 213 10.08 26.35 6.22
CA ILE A 213 11.06 25.43 5.64
C ILE A 213 12.39 25.66 6.37
N ASP A 214 12.79 24.70 7.18
CA ASP A 214 14.11 24.73 7.86
C ASP A 214 15.17 24.10 6.96
N THR A 215 15.81 24.93 6.14
CA THR A 215 16.84 24.50 5.20
C THR A 215 18.10 24.01 5.90
N GLU A 216 18.47 24.59 7.04
CA GLU A 216 19.66 24.18 7.81
C GLU A 216 19.48 22.78 8.39
N LEU A 217 18.31 22.49 8.95
CA LEU A 217 17.98 21.14 9.45
C LEU A 217 18.02 20.11 8.30
N ARG A 218 17.50 20.46 7.13
CA ARG A 218 17.49 19.56 5.95
C ARG A 218 18.90 19.27 5.45
N GLU A 219 19.74 20.28 5.35
CA GLU A 219 21.14 20.11 4.97
C GLU A 219 21.91 19.26 5.98
N LYS A 220 21.70 19.47 7.28
CA LYS A 220 22.28 18.64 8.33
C LYS A 220 21.84 17.18 8.23
N THR A 221 20.55 16.93 7.98
CA THR A 221 20.00 15.59 7.80
C THR A 221 20.64 14.93 6.58
N GLU A 222 20.68 15.62 5.44
CA GLU A 222 21.24 15.09 4.21
C GLU A 222 22.72 14.76 4.32
N ASN A 223 23.51 15.66 4.91
CA ASN A 223 24.95 15.49 5.07
C ASN A 223 25.34 14.51 6.19
N GLY A 224 24.43 14.26 7.14
CA GLY A 224 24.59 13.32 8.25
C GLY A 224 23.98 11.96 8.00
N TYR A 225 22.74 11.79 8.52
CA TYR A 225 22.06 10.50 8.53
C TYR A 225 21.82 9.93 7.12
N SER A 226 21.30 10.74 6.20
CA SER A 226 21.01 10.30 4.83
C SER A 226 22.26 9.87 4.07
N ALA A 227 23.41 10.52 4.30
CA ALA A 227 24.69 10.12 3.68
C ALA A 227 25.15 8.74 4.19
N VAL A 228 25.04 8.49 5.51
CA VAL A 228 25.38 7.19 6.11
C VAL A 228 24.42 6.10 5.61
N LEU A 229 23.12 6.38 5.55
CA LEU A 229 22.13 5.45 5.03
C LEU A 229 22.43 5.05 3.58
N ARG A 230 22.72 6.03 2.71
CA ARG A 230 23.05 5.77 1.29
C ARG A 230 24.31 4.91 1.14
N ALA A 231 25.34 5.16 1.96
CA ALA A 231 26.55 4.34 1.95
C ALA A 231 26.27 2.89 2.36
N ASN A 232 25.37 2.68 3.34
CA ASN A 232 24.93 1.35 3.75
C ASN A 232 24.06 0.66 2.69
N VAL A 233 23.16 1.40 2.04
CA VAL A 233 22.34 0.89 0.92
C VAL A 233 23.22 0.41 -0.24
N ASN A 234 24.26 1.16 -0.60
CA ASN A 234 25.20 0.74 -1.65
C ASN A 234 25.92 -0.57 -1.29
N LYS A 235 26.41 -0.69 -0.04
CA LYS A 235 27.00 -1.95 0.45
C LYS A 235 25.99 -3.11 0.51
N PHE A 236 24.72 -2.79 0.71
CA PHE A 236 23.65 -3.78 0.74
C PHE A 236 23.39 -4.35 -0.67
N TYR A 237 23.39 -3.50 -1.70
CA TYR A 237 23.26 -3.94 -3.10
C TYR A 237 24.35 -4.93 -3.51
N ASP A 238 25.58 -4.74 -3.05
CA ASP A 238 26.71 -5.63 -3.34
C ASP A 238 26.55 -7.05 -2.74
N ARG A 239 25.61 -7.22 -1.81
CA ARG A 239 25.43 -8.47 -1.04
C ARG A 239 24.11 -9.19 -1.33
N LEU A 240 23.23 -8.57 -2.09
CA LEU A 240 21.91 -9.12 -2.38
C LEU A 240 21.92 -9.91 -3.68
N GLU A 241 21.19 -11.02 -3.64
CA GLU A 241 20.82 -11.74 -4.83
C GLU A 241 19.83 -10.88 -5.66
N THR A 242 20.04 -10.86 -6.96
CA THR A 242 19.16 -10.14 -7.90
C THR A 242 17.92 -10.95 -8.25
N ASP A 243 17.97 -12.26 -8.02
CA ASP A 243 16.88 -13.17 -8.34
C ASP A 243 15.82 -13.17 -7.24
N SER A 244 14.62 -13.52 -7.63
CA SER A 244 13.49 -13.63 -6.71
C SER A 244 13.55 -14.97 -5.98
N ASP A 245 13.22 -14.99 -4.68
CA ASP A 245 13.08 -16.22 -3.91
C ASP A 245 11.92 -17.06 -4.49
N GLU A 246 12.24 -18.24 -5.01
CA GLU A 246 11.27 -19.12 -5.67
C GLU A 246 10.17 -19.62 -4.71
N LYS A 247 10.47 -19.78 -3.41
CA LYS A 247 9.48 -20.20 -2.43
C LYS A 247 8.46 -19.09 -2.15
N VAL A 248 8.97 -17.86 -2.02
CA VAL A 248 8.09 -16.68 -1.84
C VAL A 248 7.27 -16.46 -3.12
N LEU A 249 7.88 -16.61 -4.29
CA LEU A 249 7.17 -16.54 -5.56
C LEU A 249 6.07 -17.62 -5.68
N GLY A 250 6.38 -18.84 -5.26
CA GLY A 250 5.42 -19.92 -5.18
C GLY A 250 4.24 -19.59 -4.25
N THR A 251 4.50 -18.95 -3.12
CA THR A 251 3.46 -18.48 -2.19
C THR A 251 2.56 -17.42 -2.83
N ILE A 252 3.13 -16.45 -3.54
CA ILE A 252 2.35 -15.42 -4.26
C ILE A 252 1.47 -16.05 -5.34
N ASN A 253 2.02 -17.01 -6.11
CA ASN A 253 1.27 -17.72 -7.14
C ASN A 253 0.15 -18.56 -6.56
N PHE A 254 0.38 -19.21 -5.42
CA PHE A 254 -0.65 -19.95 -4.67
C PHE A 254 -1.82 -19.02 -4.29
N TRP A 255 -1.56 -17.88 -3.67
CA TRP A 255 -2.62 -16.93 -3.29
C TRP A 255 -3.40 -16.41 -4.49
N GLN A 256 -2.71 -16.10 -5.59
CA GLN A 256 -3.40 -15.70 -6.81
C GLN A 256 -4.32 -16.80 -7.33
N SER A 257 -3.83 -18.04 -7.38
CA SER A 257 -4.60 -19.19 -7.84
C SER A 257 -5.83 -19.43 -6.96
N GLU A 258 -5.67 -19.47 -5.64
CA GLU A 258 -6.78 -19.69 -4.69
C GLU A 258 -7.87 -18.62 -4.82
N LEU A 259 -7.47 -17.35 -4.94
CA LEU A 259 -8.44 -16.24 -5.11
C LEU A 259 -9.17 -16.34 -6.45
N MET A 260 -8.46 -16.62 -7.54
CA MET A 260 -9.06 -16.72 -8.87
C MET A 260 -9.95 -17.97 -9.00
N ASP A 261 -9.51 -19.12 -8.51
CA ASP A 261 -10.29 -20.35 -8.53
C ASP A 261 -11.59 -20.21 -7.71
N LYS A 262 -11.50 -19.58 -6.55
CA LYS A 262 -12.68 -19.32 -5.73
C LYS A 262 -13.65 -18.35 -6.43
N TYR A 263 -13.14 -17.29 -7.05
CA TYR A 263 -13.97 -16.35 -7.82
C TYR A 263 -14.68 -17.05 -8.96
N ILE A 264 -13.96 -17.81 -9.79
CA ILE A 264 -14.53 -18.53 -10.94
C ILE A 264 -15.63 -19.51 -10.49
N ARG A 265 -15.44 -20.21 -9.37
CA ARG A 265 -16.47 -21.14 -8.84
C ARG A 265 -17.71 -20.47 -8.30
N LEU A 266 -17.63 -19.22 -7.87
CA LEU A 266 -18.78 -18.46 -7.39
C LEU A 266 -19.58 -17.80 -8.53
N GLU A 267 -18.92 -17.55 -9.67
CA GLU A 267 -19.53 -16.99 -10.87
C GLU A 267 -20.21 -18.07 -11.77
N LEU A 268 -19.85 -19.36 -11.61
CA LEU A 268 -20.44 -20.50 -12.31
C LEU A 268 -21.58 -21.13 -11.50
#